data_c9aa789d95ca0143eca78537818bca4c
#
_entry.id   c9aa789d95ca0143eca78537818bca4c
#
_cell.length_a   1.000
_cell.length_b   1.000
_cell.length_c   1.000
_cell.angle_alpha   90.00
_cell.angle_beta   90.00
_cell.angle_gamma   90.00
#
_symmetry.space_group_name_H-M   'P 1'
#
loop_
_entity.id
_entity.type
_entity.pdbx_description
1 polymer ?
#
loop_
_entity_poly.entity_id
_entity_poly.type
_entity_poly.pdbx_seq_one_letter_code
_entity_poly.pdbx_strand_id
1 'polypeptide(L)'
;MRLLKFTLFFHIVFLGHTQEHPPVMTFPPEIYNAANQNWGITQSDDLKMYFANNTGVLEFNGSKWKLHPTDDSSIVRSVKADGSKVYSGSYMDFGYWERNQYGDLIYQSLVEEYGISVLEEEQFWTIKVLDDWILFQSLSRIYMLNRDTKKTRVIESKDEIWNIFNVEGIIYF
;
A
#
# COMPACT_ATOMS: atom_id res chain seq x y z
N MET A 1 -15.54 47.43 -39.65
CA MET A 1 -16.36 46.27 -39.28
C MET A 1 -15.57 44.93 -39.22
N ARG A 2 -14.58 44.66 -40.06
CA ARG A 2 -13.75 43.43 -39.98
C ARG A 2 -12.80 43.37 -38.78
N LEU A 3 -12.21 44.47 -38.34
CA LEU A 3 -11.32 44.51 -37.18
C LEU A 3 -12.05 44.20 -35.88
N LEU A 4 -13.30 44.66 -35.70
CA LEU A 4 -14.10 44.45 -34.51
C LEU A 4 -14.48 42.96 -34.33
N LYS A 5 -14.70 42.24 -35.43
CA LYS A 5 -15.00 40.79 -35.40
C LYS A 5 -13.77 39.96 -34.99
N PHE A 6 -12.56 40.38 -35.41
CA PHE A 6 -11.32 39.71 -35.08
C PHE A 6 -10.94 39.90 -33.59
N THR A 7 -11.17 41.10 -33.06
CA THR A 7 -10.95 41.39 -31.63
C THR A 7 -11.90 40.62 -30.72
N LEU A 8 -13.17 40.46 -31.12
CA LEU A 8 -14.14 39.67 -30.35
C LEU A 8 -13.79 38.17 -30.33
N PHE A 9 -13.31 37.62 -31.45
CA PHE A 9 -12.87 36.23 -31.50
C PHE A 9 -11.63 35.96 -30.66
N PHE A 10 -10.70 36.89 -30.58
CA PHE A 10 -9.50 36.78 -29.75
C PHE A 10 -9.82 36.82 -28.25
N HIS A 11 -10.84 37.59 -27.83
CA HIS A 11 -11.28 37.64 -26.42
C HIS A 11 -12.00 36.35 -25.99
N ILE A 12 -12.72 35.66 -26.87
CA ILE A 12 -13.41 34.42 -26.55
C ILE A 12 -12.41 33.27 -26.32
N VAL A 13 -11.27 33.27 -27.01
CA VAL A 13 -10.21 32.24 -26.80
C VAL A 13 -9.51 32.39 -25.46
N PHE A 14 -9.44 33.59 -24.89
CA PHE A 14 -8.83 33.83 -23.57
C PHE A 14 -9.74 33.50 -22.37
N LEU A 15 -11.04 33.35 -22.55
CA LEU A 15 -11.98 33.01 -21.48
C LEU A 15 -12.11 31.51 -21.22
N GLY A 16 -11.38 30.64 -21.97
CA GLY A 16 -11.50 29.20 -21.91
C GLY A 16 -10.54 28.46 -20.97
N HIS A 17 -9.73 29.16 -20.17
CA HIS A 17 -8.74 28.51 -19.30
C HIS A 17 -9.04 28.75 -17.80
N THR A 18 -10.25 28.48 -17.37
CA THR A 18 -10.48 28.24 -15.94
C THR A 18 -10.11 26.78 -15.68
N GLN A 19 -8.88 26.54 -15.22
CA GLN A 19 -8.50 25.25 -14.68
C GLN A 19 -9.25 25.13 -13.33
N GLU A 20 -10.37 24.40 -13.31
CA GLU A 20 -11.03 24.05 -12.05
C GLU A 20 -10.03 23.19 -11.26
N HIS A 21 -9.72 23.61 -10.04
CA HIS A 21 -8.98 22.76 -9.12
C HIS A 21 -9.82 21.51 -8.85
N PRO A 22 -9.22 20.30 -8.92
CA PRO A 22 -9.96 19.09 -8.58
C PRO A 22 -10.50 19.22 -7.14
N PRO A 23 -11.71 18.71 -6.86
CA PRO A 23 -12.28 18.76 -5.53
C PRO A 23 -11.36 18.01 -4.56
N VAL A 24 -10.97 18.68 -3.48
CA VAL A 24 -10.16 18.10 -2.40
C VAL A 24 -11.07 17.76 -1.24
N MET A 25 -11.02 16.51 -0.80
CA MET A 25 -11.72 16.03 0.38
C MET A 25 -10.70 15.63 1.46
N THR A 26 -10.81 16.21 2.64
CA THR A 26 -9.94 15.93 3.77
C THR A 26 -10.65 15.04 4.79
N PHE A 27 -9.98 13.99 5.23
CA PHE A 27 -10.47 13.08 6.26
C PHE A 27 -9.55 13.15 7.48
N PRO A 28 -9.94 13.87 8.55
CA PRO A 28 -9.18 13.88 9.80
C PRO A 28 -9.36 12.57 10.58
N PRO A 29 -8.45 12.25 11.53
CA PRO A 29 -8.47 11.00 12.30
C PRO A 29 -9.79 10.66 12.96
N GLU A 30 -10.55 11.67 13.38
CA GLU A 30 -11.86 11.53 14.02
C GLU A 30 -12.92 10.91 13.08
N ILE A 31 -12.74 11.07 11.75
CA ILE A 31 -13.66 10.49 10.75
C ILE A 31 -13.32 9.01 10.50
N TYR A 32 -12.03 8.65 10.40
CA TYR A 32 -11.64 7.29 10.10
C TYR A 32 -11.29 6.46 11.33
N ASN A 33 -11.28 7.08 12.52
CA ASN A 33 -11.16 6.43 13.83
C ASN A 33 -9.91 5.54 13.97
N ALA A 34 -8.75 6.05 13.53
CA ALA A 34 -7.45 5.41 13.59
C ALA A 34 -6.35 6.46 13.87
N ALA A 35 -5.09 6.02 13.97
CA ALA A 35 -3.98 6.94 14.19
C ALA A 35 -3.78 7.89 12.99
N ASN A 36 -3.23 9.07 13.25
CA ASN A 36 -2.98 10.08 12.22
C ASN A 36 -1.83 9.75 11.26
N GLN A 37 -1.01 8.75 11.57
CA GLN A 37 0.16 8.35 10.77
C GLN A 37 -0.21 7.21 9.83
N ASN A 38 -0.08 7.45 8.52
CA ASN A 38 -0.16 6.45 7.47
C ASN A 38 1.19 6.35 6.75
N TRP A 39 1.71 5.13 6.57
CA TRP A 39 3.02 4.82 6.02
C TRP A 39 2.98 4.39 4.56
N GLY A 40 1.89 3.80 4.13
CA GLY A 40 1.71 3.30 2.79
C GLY A 40 0.24 3.29 2.38
N ILE A 41 0.01 3.23 1.08
CA ILE A 41 -1.33 3.20 0.48
C ILE A 41 -1.35 2.24 -0.70
N THR A 42 -2.45 1.53 -0.87
CA THR A 42 -2.69 0.68 -2.02
C THR A 42 -4.17 0.67 -2.38
N GLN A 43 -4.48 0.35 -3.61
CA GLN A 43 -5.86 0.16 -4.08
C GLN A 43 -6.02 -1.27 -4.60
N SER A 44 -7.13 -1.92 -4.24
CA SER A 44 -7.53 -3.21 -4.80
C SER A 44 -8.32 -3.06 -6.10
N ASP A 45 -8.47 -4.16 -6.83
CA ASP A 45 -9.19 -4.18 -8.11
C ASP A 45 -10.67 -3.79 -7.97
N ASP A 46 -11.26 -4.00 -6.79
CA ASP A 46 -12.63 -3.57 -6.45
C ASP A 46 -12.68 -2.12 -5.91
N LEU A 47 -11.63 -1.33 -6.18
CA LEU A 47 -11.50 0.11 -5.90
C LEU A 47 -11.50 0.48 -4.41
N LYS A 48 -11.33 -0.47 -3.51
CA LYS A 48 -11.11 -0.16 -2.09
C LYS A 48 -9.68 0.32 -1.88
N MET A 49 -9.53 1.30 -1.01
CA MET A 49 -8.23 1.82 -0.61
C MET A 49 -7.82 1.20 0.73
N TYR A 50 -6.56 0.83 0.86
CA TYR A 50 -6.00 0.33 2.10
C TYR A 50 -4.77 1.14 2.49
N PHE A 51 -4.65 1.44 3.77
CA PHE A 51 -3.57 2.26 4.32
C PHE A 51 -2.85 1.48 5.41
N ALA A 52 -1.53 1.51 5.37
CA ALA A 52 -0.69 1.05 6.47
C ALA A 52 -0.72 2.12 7.57
N ASN A 53 -1.39 1.85 8.67
CA ASN A 53 -1.60 2.81 9.77
C ASN A 53 -0.91 2.33 11.05
N ASN A 54 -0.61 3.27 11.95
CA ASN A 54 -0.03 2.94 13.26
C ASN A 54 -0.88 2.00 14.12
N THR A 55 -2.16 1.86 13.83
CA THR A 55 -3.10 1.03 14.59
C THR A 55 -3.59 -0.20 13.84
N GLY A 56 -3.05 -0.48 12.63
CA GLY A 56 -3.45 -1.62 11.82
C GLY A 56 -3.59 -1.29 10.33
N VAL A 57 -4.39 -2.06 9.61
CA VAL A 57 -4.76 -1.77 8.22
C VAL A 57 -6.08 -0.99 8.21
N LEU A 58 -6.04 0.20 7.64
CA LEU A 58 -7.23 1.04 7.51
C LEU A 58 -7.80 0.90 6.10
N GLU A 59 -9.08 0.54 6.00
CA GLU A 59 -9.81 0.35 4.76
C GLU A 59 -10.76 1.52 4.49
N PHE A 60 -10.82 1.95 3.23
CA PHE A 60 -11.82 2.91 2.73
C PHE A 60 -12.49 2.36 1.46
N ASN A 61 -13.79 2.23 1.47
CA ASN A 61 -14.56 1.70 0.34
C ASN A 61 -15.24 2.76 -0.53
N GLY A 62 -14.77 4.01 -0.47
CA GLY A 62 -15.37 5.15 -1.16
C GLY A 62 -16.44 5.88 -0.33
N SER A 63 -16.96 5.28 0.74
CA SER A 63 -18.01 5.85 1.59
C SER A 63 -17.71 5.69 3.09
N LYS A 64 -17.20 4.53 3.49
CA LYS A 64 -16.98 4.18 4.89
C LYS A 64 -15.54 3.80 5.14
N TRP A 65 -15.05 4.16 6.32
CA TRP A 65 -13.78 3.75 6.87
C TRP A 65 -13.96 2.57 7.82
N LYS A 66 -13.03 1.62 7.80
CA LYS A 66 -12.96 0.50 8.73
C LYS A 66 -11.51 0.22 9.10
N LEU A 67 -11.20 0.24 10.40
CA LEU A 67 -9.91 -0.17 10.92
C LEU A 67 -9.92 -1.68 11.16
N HIS A 68 -8.85 -2.35 10.70
CA HIS A 68 -8.54 -3.75 10.99
C HIS A 68 -7.26 -3.74 11.84
N PRO A 69 -7.36 -3.83 13.18
CA PRO A 69 -6.19 -3.80 14.05
C PRO A 69 -5.36 -5.08 13.90
N THR A 70 -4.06 -4.97 14.14
CA THR A 70 -3.20 -6.14 14.35
C THR A 70 -3.45 -6.72 15.75
N ASP A 71 -3.30 -8.03 15.93
CA ASP A 71 -3.61 -8.71 17.20
C ASP A 71 -2.75 -8.21 18.37
N ASP A 72 -1.51 -7.83 18.08
CA ASP A 72 -0.53 -7.31 19.04
C ASP A 72 -0.48 -5.78 19.09
N SER A 73 -1.37 -5.09 18.37
CA SER A 73 -1.39 -3.63 18.22
C SER A 73 -0.11 -3.05 17.58
N SER A 74 0.63 -3.84 16.82
CA SER A 74 1.83 -3.40 16.14
C SER A 74 1.54 -2.44 14.98
N ILE A 75 2.52 -1.59 14.68
CA ILE A 75 2.42 -0.62 13.59
C ILE A 75 2.54 -1.35 12.25
N VAL A 76 1.59 -1.12 11.34
CA VAL A 76 1.71 -1.54 9.94
C VAL A 76 2.51 -0.49 9.16
N ARG A 77 3.62 -0.91 8.54
CA ARG A 77 4.55 -0.05 7.78
C ARG A 77 4.30 -0.07 6.27
N SER A 78 3.84 -1.19 5.76
CA SER A 78 3.59 -1.34 4.32
C SER A 78 2.31 -2.09 4.05
N VAL A 79 1.64 -1.76 2.95
CA VAL A 79 0.49 -2.49 2.43
C VAL A 79 0.59 -2.66 0.92
N LYS A 80 0.07 -3.77 0.40
CA LYS A 80 -0.02 -4.05 -1.03
C LYS A 80 -1.21 -4.95 -1.33
N ALA A 81 -2.18 -4.43 -2.08
CA ALA A 81 -3.29 -5.22 -2.60
C ALA A 81 -2.85 -6.02 -3.83
N ASP A 82 -3.29 -7.28 -3.92
CA ASP A 82 -3.09 -8.16 -5.07
C ASP A 82 -4.20 -9.23 -5.08
N GLY A 83 -5.08 -9.19 -6.08
CA GLY A 83 -6.25 -10.04 -6.18
C GLY A 83 -7.16 -9.93 -4.95
N SER A 84 -7.47 -11.06 -4.30
CA SER A 84 -8.32 -11.11 -3.09
C SER A 84 -7.58 -10.75 -1.81
N LYS A 85 -6.25 -10.61 -1.86
CA LYS A 85 -5.38 -10.43 -0.68
C LYS A 85 -4.88 -9.00 -0.54
N VAL A 86 -4.73 -8.57 0.70
CA VAL A 86 -4.03 -7.34 1.05
C VAL A 86 -2.83 -7.72 1.92
N TYR A 87 -1.65 -7.69 1.34
CA TYR A 87 -0.41 -7.95 2.06
C TYR A 87 -0.06 -6.78 2.95
N SER A 88 0.49 -7.08 4.14
CA SER A 88 0.99 -6.07 5.08
C SER A 88 2.31 -6.50 5.69
N GLY A 89 3.15 -5.51 5.95
CA GLY A 89 4.38 -5.66 6.72
C GLY A 89 4.29 -4.79 7.97
N SER A 90 4.63 -5.37 9.12
CA SER A 90 4.52 -4.75 10.43
C SER A 90 5.82 -4.88 11.24
N TYR A 91 5.75 -4.82 12.55
CA TYR A 91 6.85 -5.09 13.47
C TYR A 91 7.00 -6.59 13.67
N MET A 92 8.16 -7.14 13.31
CA MET A 92 8.54 -8.55 13.43
C MET A 92 7.59 -9.54 12.72
N ASP A 93 6.66 -9.04 11.89
CA ASP A 93 5.71 -9.88 11.17
C ASP A 93 5.32 -9.30 9.80
N PHE A 94 5.02 -10.18 8.87
CA PHE A 94 4.41 -9.86 7.60
C PHE A 94 3.47 -10.97 7.17
N GLY A 95 2.41 -10.60 6.47
CA GLY A 95 1.40 -11.56 6.07
C GLY A 95 0.40 -10.95 5.11
N TYR A 96 -0.79 -11.50 5.10
CA TYR A 96 -1.88 -11.00 4.30
C TYR A 96 -3.21 -11.02 5.04
N TRP A 97 -4.10 -10.17 4.59
CA TRP A 97 -5.49 -10.09 4.99
C TRP A 97 -6.34 -10.63 3.85
N GLU A 98 -7.28 -11.50 4.17
CA GLU A 98 -8.23 -12.03 3.22
C GLU A 98 -9.64 -12.05 3.82
N ARG A 99 -10.67 -11.85 2.98
CA ARG A 99 -12.05 -11.84 3.47
C ARG A 99 -12.55 -13.25 3.74
N ASN A 100 -13.11 -13.43 4.91
CA ASN A 100 -13.85 -14.63 5.23
C ASN A 100 -15.24 -14.62 4.55
N GLN A 101 -16.01 -15.71 4.73
CA GLN A 101 -17.36 -15.85 4.19
C GLN A 101 -18.36 -14.80 4.70
N TYR A 102 -18.06 -14.08 5.78
CA TYR A 102 -18.88 -13.01 6.34
C TYR A 102 -18.45 -11.63 5.87
N GLY A 103 -17.37 -11.53 5.08
CA GLY A 103 -16.83 -10.28 4.54
C GLY A 103 -15.84 -9.56 5.45
N ASP A 104 -15.45 -10.16 6.58
CA ASP A 104 -14.42 -9.58 7.46
C ASP A 104 -13.02 -9.93 6.96
N LEU A 105 -12.11 -8.95 7.00
CA LEU A 105 -10.69 -9.18 6.74
C LEU A 105 -10.08 -9.91 7.94
N ILE A 106 -9.49 -11.06 7.68
CA ILE A 106 -8.79 -11.89 8.66
C ILE A 106 -7.31 -11.92 8.29
N TYR A 107 -6.47 -11.67 9.26
CA TYR A 107 -5.01 -11.72 9.10
C TYR A 107 -4.48 -13.15 9.12
N GLN A 108 -3.47 -13.40 8.29
CA GLN A 108 -2.70 -14.64 8.25
C GLN A 108 -1.21 -14.28 8.23
N SER A 109 -0.49 -14.63 9.27
CA SER A 109 0.97 -14.44 9.33
C SER A 109 1.67 -15.41 8.38
N LEU A 110 2.46 -14.87 7.45
CA LEU A 110 3.35 -15.66 6.60
C LEU A 110 4.64 -16.01 7.33
N VAL A 111 5.04 -15.24 8.31
CA VAL A 111 6.18 -15.57 9.19
C VAL A 111 5.91 -16.86 9.94
N GLU A 112 4.73 -16.99 10.55
CA GLU A 112 4.31 -18.21 11.25
C GLU A 112 4.05 -19.37 10.27
N GLU A 113 3.29 -19.13 9.19
CA GLU A 113 2.91 -20.17 8.22
C GLU A 113 4.13 -20.86 7.59
N TYR A 114 5.19 -20.08 7.32
CA TYR A 114 6.40 -20.59 6.66
C TYR A 114 7.55 -20.89 7.64
N GLY A 115 7.35 -20.64 8.95
CA GLY A 115 8.38 -20.84 9.96
C GLY A 115 9.63 -19.96 9.73
N ILE A 116 9.42 -18.70 9.34
CA ILE A 116 10.49 -17.77 9.00
C ILE A 116 11.08 -17.17 10.27
N SER A 117 12.42 -17.15 10.37
CA SER A 117 13.10 -16.42 11.45
C SER A 117 13.33 -14.98 10.99
N VAL A 118 12.69 -14.05 11.65
CA VAL A 118 12.93 -12.61 11.50
C VAL A 118 13.91 -12.11 12.56
N LEU A 119 14.54 -10.96 12.32
CA LEU A 119 15.41 -10.35 13.31
C LEU A 119 14.59 -9.67 14.41
N GLU A 120 15.20 -9.53 15.59
CA GLU A 120 14.63 -8.73 16.68
C GLU A 120 14.47 -7.26 16.22
N GLU A 121 13.34 -6.65 16.53
CA GLU A 121 12.98 -5.28 16.14
C GLU A 121 12.85 -5.04 14.62
N GLU A 122 12.82 -6.09 13.79
CA GLU A 122 12.72 -5.95 12.35
C GLU A 122 11.35 -5.39 11.94
N GLN A 123 11.35 -4.45 10.97
CA GLN A 123 10.16 -3.82 10.45
C GLN A 123 10.15 -3.92 8.92
N PHE A 124 8.98 -4.13 8.33
CA PHE A 124 8.83 -4.40 6.90
C PHE A 124 8.25 -3.20 6.16
N TRP A 125 9.12 -2.46 5.47
CA TRP A 125 8.83 -1.16 4.89
C TRP A 125 8.29 -1.18 3.48
N THR A 126 8.60 -2.22 2.70
CA THR A 126 8.20 -2.32 1.30
C THR A 126 7.73 -3.74 0.98
N ILE A 127 6.66 -3.81 0.18
CA ILE A 127 6.15 -5.06 -0.38
C ILE A 127 6.16 -4.94 -1.90
N LYS A 128 6.71 -5.95 -2.58
CA LYS A 128 6.61 -6.11 -4.04
C LYS A 128 5.98 -7.44 -4.36
N VAL A 129 4.96 -7.39 -5.19
CA VAL A 129 4.33 -8.59 -5.76
C VAL A 129 4.84 -8.76 -7.18
N LEU A 130 5.39 -9.93 -7.45
CA LEU A 130 5.83 -10.38 -8.76
C LEU A 130 4.97 -11.58 -9.17
N ASP A 131 5.10 -12.05 -10.39
CA ASP A 131 4.29 -13.16 -10.90
C ASP A 131 4.36 -14.39 -9.98
N ASP A 132 5.58 -14.84 -9.67
CA ASP A 132 5.83 -16.04 -8.86
C ASP A 132 6.22 -15.74 -7.41
N TRP A 133 6.57 -14.51 -7.07
CA TRP A 133 7.17 -14.16 -5.78
C TRP A 133 6.52 -12.96 -5.11
N ILE A 134 6.47 -13.01 -3.80
CA ILE A 134 6.19 -11.85 -2.97
C ILE A 134 7.44 -11.53 -2.17
N LEU A 135 7.82 -10.27 -2.16
CA LEU A 135 8.98 -9.74 -1.48
C LEU A 135 8.54 -8.83 -0.34
N PHE A 136 9.07 -9.09 0.85
CA PHE A 136 8.94 -8.23 2.02
C PHE A 136 10.33 -7.71 2.39
N GLN A 137 10.49 -6.39 2.41
CA GLN A 137 11.78 -5.74 2.63
C GLN A 137 11.81 -5.07 3.99
N SER A 138 12.83 -5.41 4.77
CA SER A 138 13.30 -4.65 5.93
C SER A 138 14.52 -3.78 5.56
N LEU A 139 15.08 -3.06 6.53
CA LEU A 139 16.30 -2.26 6.26
C LEU A 139 17.55 -3.13 6.00
N SER A 140 17.55 -4.40 6.39
CA SER A 140 18.73 -5.29 6.27
C SER A 140 18.49 -6.53 5.41
N ARG A 141 17.23 -6.87 5.12
CA ARG A 141 16.87 -8.13 4.45
C ARG A 141 15.73 -7.96 3.46
N ILE A 142 15.72 -8.85 2.46
CA ILE A 142 14.58 -9.06 1.58
C ILE A 142 14.15 -10.51 1.72
N TYR A 143 12.95 -10.72 2.23
CA TYR A 143 12.31 -12.04 2.33
C TYR A 143 11.49 -12.26 1.09
N MET A 144 11.83 -13.30 0.34
CA MET A 144 11.18 -13.69 -0.91
C MET A 144 10.40 -14.97 -0.68
N LEU A 145 9.11 -14.96 -0.91
CA LEU A 145 8.21 -16.09 -0.77
C LEU A 145 7.63 -16.45 -2.15
N ASN A 146 7.84 -17.69 -2.58
CA ASN A 146 7.22 -18.16 -3.80
C ASN A 146 5.75 -18.49 -3.57
N ARG A 147 4.87 -17.94 -4.40
CA ARG A 147 3.41 -18.01 -4.26
C ARG A 147 2.85 -19.42 -4.38
N ASP A 148 3.48 -20.26 -5.20
CA ASP A 148 2.95 -21.59 -5.55
C ASP A 148 3.63 -22.73 -4.80
N THR A 149 4.94 -22.62 -4.60
CA THR A 149 5.77 -23.74 -4.11
C THR A 149 6.09 -23.66 -2.62
N LYS A 150 5.68 -22.62 -1.94
CA LYS A 150 6.04 -22.30 -0.53
C LYS A 150 7.57 -22.23 -0.30
N LYS A 151 8.38 -22.08 -1.34
CA LYS A 151 9.82 -21.86 -1.19
C LYS A 151 10.10 -20.44 -0.69
N THR A 152 11.05 -20.33 0.20
CA THR A 152 11.51 -19.04 0.74
C THR A 152 12.97 -18.81 0.38
N ARG A 153 13.34 -17.55 0.21
CA ARG A 153 14.72 -17.07 0.11
C ARG A 153 14.86 -15.81 0.93
N VAL A 154 16.00 -15.64 1.56
CA VAL A 154 16.35 -14.41 2.27
C VAL A 154 17.61 -13.85 1.64
N ILE A 155 17.57 -12.60 1.25
CA ILE A 155 18.74 -11.84 0.80
C ILE A 155 19.13 -10.94 1.96
N GLU A 156 20.37 -11.05 2.42
CA GLU A 156 20.93 -10.19 3.46
C GLU A 156 21.82 -9.13 2.81
N SER A 157 21.70 -7.89 3.27
CA SER A 157 22.56 -6.80 2.83
C SER A 157 23.51 -6.37 3.95
N LYS A 158 24.70 -5.90 3.58
CA LYS A 158 25.64 -5.26 4.52
C LYS A 158 25.29 -3.80 4.76
N ASP A 159 24.66 -3.18 3.78
CA ASP A 159 24.21 -1.79 3.82
C ASP A 159 22.69 -1.75 3.97
N GLU A 160 22.15 -0.61 4.44
CA GLU A 160 20.71 -0.45 4.58
C GLU A 160 19.99 -0.47 3.22
N ILE A 161 18.92 -1.25 3.13
CA ILE A 161 18.04 -1.33 1.98
C ILE A 161 16.91 -0.32 2.17
N TRP A 162 16.95 0.80 1.47
CA TRP A 162 15.93 1.83 1.58
C TRP A 162 14.69 1.55 0.72
N ASN A 163 14.87 0.89 -0.41
CA ASN A 163 13.77 0.53 -1.29
C ASN A 163 14.17 -0.60 -2.22
N ILE A 164 13.17 -1.26 -2.83
CA ILE A 164 13.35 -2.26 -3.88
C ILE A 164 12.60 -1.84 -5.14
N PHE A 165 13.24 -2.02 -6.28
CA PHE A 165 12.70 -1.70 -7.59
C PHE A 165 12.68 -2.96 -8.46
N ASN A 166 11.60 -3.16 -9.21
CA ASN A 166 11.53 -4.16 -10.26
C ASN A 166 11.60 -3.44 -11.59
N VAL A 167 12.64 -3.74 -12.38
CA VAL A 167 12.81 -3.22 -13.73
C VAL A 167 12.99 -4.42 -14.65
N GLU A 168 12.01 -4.68 -15.52
CA GLU A 168 12.01 -5.80 -16.47
C GLU A 168 12.30 -7.18 -15.83
N GLY A 169 11.76 -7.42 -14.62
CA GLY A 169 11.96 -8.68 -13.88
C GLY A 169 13.25 -8.74 -13.05
N ILE A 170 14.11 -7.73 -13.11
CA ILE A 170 15.33 -7.64 -12.30
C ILE A 170 15.04 -6.78 -11.07
N ILE A 171 15.41 -7.30 -9.90
CA ILE A 171 15.27 -6.60 -8.62
C ILE A 171 16.56 -5.85 -8.31
N TYR A 172 16.41 -4.55 -8.11
CA TYR A 172 17.45 -3.62 -7.65
C TYR A 172 17.12 -3.16 -6.23
N PHE A 173 18.14 -3.03 -5.38
CA PHE A 173 18.01 -2.56 -3.99
C PHE A 173 19.29 -1.90 -3.51
#